data_a23c04043c6d8efaf8db52ff891173c8
#
_entry.id   a23c04043c6d8efaf8db52ff891173c8
#
_cell.length_a   1.000
_cell.length_b   1.000
_cell.length_c   1.000
_cell.angle_alpha   90.00
_cell.angle_beta   90.00
_cell.angle_gamma   90.00
#
_symmetry.space_group_name_H-M   'P 1'
#
loop_
_entity.id
_entity.type
_entity.pdbx_description
1 polymer ?
#
loop_
_entity_poly.entity_id
_entity_poly.type
_entity_poly.pdbx_seq_one_letter_code
_entity_poly.pdbx_strand_id
1 'polypeptide(L)'
;DCLLSRGLGDVYKRQQLNTNPLKTKKSKKDKSITYPSIYPAEPEAANRTDGMDRIELIEAYREIIKENIEYDLLVLRYGRERLDETLELMLEVILSKRPYIRIAGDDFPREIVKSRFLKINSGHLEYVFDCIDKNTTKVGNIKAYLLAALYNAPATMDSYYRAEVNHDLYGC
;
A
#
# COMPACT_ATOMS: atom_id res chain seq x y z
N ASP A 1 35.07 -13.49 34.30
CA ASP A 1 34.01 -13.55 35.30
C ASP A 1 32.83 -12.72 34.80
N CYS A 2 31.86 -13.43 34.20
CA CYS A 2 30.65 -12.84 33.62
C CYS A 2 29.57 -12.66 34.69
N LEU A 3 29.27 -11.43 35.05
CA LEU A 3 28.12 -11.02 35.86
C LEU A 3 27.05 -10.27 35.03
N LEU A 4 26.56 -10.87 33.93
CA LEU A 4 25.49 -10.27 33.08
C LEU A 4 24.40 -11.26 32.67
N SER A 5 24.01 -12.16 33.56
CA SER A 5 22.96 -13.16 33.25
C SER A 5 21.88 -13.31 34.34
N ARG A 6 21.61 -12.25 35.11
CA ARG A 6 20.49 -12.23 36.07
C ARG A 6 19.68 -10.96 35.89
N GLY A 7 18.64 -11.02 35.04
CA GLY A 7 17.72 -9.88 34.93
C GLY A 7 16.65 -9.97 33.87
N LEU A 8 16.65 -10.97 33.01
CA LEU A 8 15.63 -11.09 31.94
C LEU A 8 14.52 -12.13 32.19
N GLY A 9 14.60 -12.89 33.29
CA GLY A 9 13.61 -13.93 33.63
C GLY A 9 12.34 -13.43 34.31
N ASP A 10 12.39 -12.29 34.97
CA ASP A 10 11.29 -11.83 35.83
C ASP A 10 10.29 -10.87 35.16
N VAL A 11 10.59 -10.36 33.99
CA VAL A 11 9.69 -9.47 33.24
C VAL A 11 8.61 -10.25 32.47
N TYR A 12 8.89 -11.50 32.09
CA TYR A 12 7.93 -12.33 31.33
C TYR A 12 6.85 -13.00 32.19
N LYS A 13 7.01 -13.08 33.52
CA LYS A 13 6.04 -13.72 34.43
C LYS A 13 4.89 -12.83 34.92
N ARG A 14 4.90 -11.54 34.61
CA ARG A 14 3.83 -10.60 35.04
C ARG A 14 2.75 -10.27 34.01
N GLN A 15 2.80 -10.86 32.83
CA GLN A 15 1.78 -10.62 31.76
C GLN A 15 0.77 -11.75 31.56
N GLN A 16 0.77 -12.78 32.41
CA GLN A 16 -0.27 -13.82 32.36
C GLN A 16 -1.09 -13.78 33.65
N LEU A 17 -2.03 -12.86 33.75
CA LEU A 17 -3.18 -12.98 34.67
C LEU A 17 -4.11 -11.76 34.46
N ASN A 18 -5.10 -11.92 33.56
CA ASN A 18 -6.48 -11.43 33.77
C ASN A 18 -7.29 -11.61 32.47
N THR A 19 -7.74 -12.85 32.25
CA THR A 19 -8.87 -13.12 31.37
C THR A 19 -10.07 -13.46 32.22
N ASN A 20 -10.78 -12.45 32.72
CA ASN A 20 -12.14 -12.62 33.18
C ASN A 20 -13.11 -12.18 32.07
N PRO A 21 -14.09 -13.02 31.70
CA PRO A 21 -15.09 -12.65 30.70
C PRO A 21 -16.11 -11.68 31.31
N LEU A 22 -15.99 -10.41 30.93
CA LEU A 22 -17.02 -9.41 31.23
C LEU A 22 -18.28 -9.67 30.38
N LYS A 23 -19.36 -10.01 31.06
CA LYS A 23 -20.72 -10.06 30.50
C LYS A 23 -21.13 -8.68 30.02
N THR A 24 -21.14 -8.45 28.70
CA THR A 24 -21.57 -7.20 28.10
C THR A 24 -23.10 -7.15 28.08
N LYS A 25 -23.66 -6.25 28.87
CA LYS A 25 -25.07 -5.82 28.76
C LYS A 25 -25.23 -5.02 27.47
N LYS A 26 -26.28 -5.35 26.71
CA LYS A 26 -26.72 -4.60 25.53
C LYS A 26 -26.93 -3.13 25.87
N SER A 27 -26.17 -2.24 25.30
CA SER A 27 -26.38 -0.80 25.29
C SER A 27 -26.69 -0.31 23.89
N LYS A 28 -27.62 0.64 23.84
CA LYS A 28 -28.34 1.21 22.72
C LYS A 28 -27.42 1.88 21.67
N LYS A 29 -27.88 1.76 20.41
CA LYS A 29 -27.62 2.60 19.22
C LYS A 29 -26.70 3.81 19.43
N ASP A 30 -25.44 3.67 19.02
CA ASP A 30 -24.59 4.81 18.71
C ASP A 30 -24.73 5.14 17.23
N LYS A 31 -25.01 6.41 16.93
CA LYS A 31 -25.10 6.94 15.58
C LYS A 31 -23.72 6.84 14.94
N SER A 32 -23.59 5.94 13.97
CA SER A 32 -22.45 5.85 13.07
C SER A 32 -22.26 7.21 12.41
N ILE A 33 -21.13 7.85 12.67
CA ILE A 33 -20.67 9.01 11.89
C ILE A 33 -20.19 8.45 10.57
N THR A 34 -21.04 8.50 9.56
CA THR A 34 -20.70 8.13 8.19
C THR A 34 -19.87 9.28 7.61
N TYR A 35 -18.56 9.10 7.49
CA TYR A 35 -17.74 9.98 6.67
C TYR A 35 -18.16 9.79 5.20
N PRO A 36 -18.37 10.87 4.43
CA PRO A 36 -18.64 10.72 3.02
C PRO A 36 -17.45 10.05 2.35
N SER A 37 -17.67 8.89 1.73
CA SER A 37 -16.67 8.21 0.91
C SER A 37 -16.37 9.09 -0.29
N ILE A 38 -15.13 9.54 -0.42
CA ILE A 38 -14.65 10.32 -1.57
C ILE A 38 -14.53 9.43 -2.81
N TYR A 39 -14.62 8.11 -2.63
CA TYR A 39 -14.56 7.13 -3.72
C TYR A 39 -15.96 6.84 -4.25
N PRO A 40 -16.11 6.62 -5.57
CA PRO A 40 -17.38 6.17 -6.15
C PRO A 40 -17.85 4.91 -5.42
N ALA A 41 -19.09 4.91 -4.92
CA ALA A 41 -19.68 3.73 -4.31
C ALA A 41 -19.65 2.60 -5.36
N GLU A 42 -19.07 1.45 -4.99
CA GLU A 42 -19.20 0.27 -5.84
C GLU A 42 -20.70 -0.05 -5.99
N PRO A 43 -21.21 -0.23 -7.20
CA PRO A 43 -22.59 -0.65 -7.38
C PRO A 43 -22.77 -2.03 -6.75
N GLU A 44 -23.61 -2.12 -5.72
CA GLU A 44 -24.06 -3.39 -5.17
C GLU A 44 -24.64 -4.23 -6.31
N ALA A 45 -24.25 -5.48 -6.35
CA ALA A 45 -24.52 -6.47 -7.38
C ALA A 45 -25.96 -6.43 -7.93
N ALA A 46 -26.20 -5.70 -8.99
CA ALA A 46 -27.29 -5.91 -9.91
C ALA A 46 -26.74 -6.65 -11.13
N ASN A 47 -27.09 -7.90 -11.20
CA ASN A 47 -26.90 -8.82 -12.30
C ASN A 47 -27.45 -8.20 -13.60
N ARG A 48 -26.61 -7.74 -14.51
CA ARG A 48 -26.77 -7.28 -15.90
C ARG A 48 -26.16 -5.88 -16.09
N THR A 49 -24.85 -5.82 -16.20
CA THR A 49 -24.21 -4.70 -16.88
C THR A 49 -23.19 -5.23 -17.87
N ASP A 50 -23.50 -4.96 -19.09
CA ASP A 50 -22.82 -5.29 -20.30
C ASP A 50 -21.35 -4.79 -20.26
N GLY A 51 -20.48 -5.32 -21.11
CA GLY A 51 -19.06 -4.97 -21.17
C GLY A 51 -18.74 -3.47 -21.23
N MET A 52 -19.72 -2.64 -21.54
CA MET A 52 -19.65 -1.18 -21.57
C MET A 52 -19.36 -0.58 -20.18
N ASP A 53 -20.11 -0.98 -19.15
CA ASP A 53 -19.93 -0.46 -17.79
C ASP A 53 -18.56 -0.82 -17.20
N ARG A 54 -18.00 -1.97 -17.62
CA ARG A 54 -16.68 -2.38 -17.18
C ARG A 54 -15.56 -1.55 -17.82
N ILE A 55 -15.71 -1.15 -19.07
CA ILE A 55 -14.74 -0.29 -19.78
C ILE A 55 -14.76 1.10 -19.13
N GLU A 56 -15.94 1.65 -18.88
CA GLU A 56 -16.09 2.94 -18.20
C GLU A 56 -15.44 2.94 -16.81
N LEU A 57 -15.60 1.85 -16.04
CA LEU A 57 -14.96 1.70 -14.74
C LEU A 57 -13.43 1.66 -14.83
N ILE A 58 -12.88 0.96 -15.83
CA ILE A 58 -11.43 0.90 -16.07
C ILE A 58 -10.89 2.29 -16.38
N GLU A 59 -11.57 3.01 -17.30
CA GLU A 59 -11.15 4.36 -17.67
C GLU A 59 -11.26 5.35 -16.52
N ALA A 60 -12.31 5.24 -15.69
CA ALA A 60 -12.46 6.07 -14.49
C ALA A 60 -11.29 5.88 -13.51
N TYR A 61 -10.89 4.62 -13.23
CA TYR A 61 -9.73 4.38 -12.39
C TYR A 61 -8.42 4.83 -13.05
N ARG A 62 -8.29 4.68 -14.36
CA ARG A 62 -7.13 5.16 -15.11
C ARG A 62 -6.93 6.67 -14.95
N GLU A 63 -7.99 7.44 -15.10
CA GLU A 63 -7.93 8.89 -14.95
C GLU A 63 -7.66 9.30 -13.49
N ILE A 64 -8.27 8.66 -12.50
CA ILE A 64 -7.98 8.89 -11.07
C ILE A 64 -6.51 8.65 -10.76
N ILE A 65 -5.93 7.55 -11.27
CA ILE A 65 -4.52 7.25 -11.04
C ILE A 65 -3.63 8.28 -11.73
N LYS A 66 -3.91 8.63 -12.99
CA LYS A 66 -3.13 9.63 -13.72
C LYS A 66 -3.11 10.98 -13.01
N GLU A 67 -4.27 11.42 -12.50
CA GLU A 67 -4.37 12.65 -11.73
C GLU A 67 -3.54 12.57 -10.44
N ASN A 68 -3.68 11.49 -9.67
CA ASN A 68 -2.94 11.31 -8.42
C ASN A 68 -1.43 11.31 -8.60
N ILE A 69 -0.93 10.69 -9.68
CA ILE A 69 0.50 10.60 -9.95
C ILE A 69 1.06 11.76 -10.77
N GLU A 70 0.22 12.74 -11.13
CA GLU A 70 0.64 13.86 -11.99
C GLU A 70 1.30 13.35 -13.29
N TYR A 71 0.61 12.43 -13.99
CA TYR A 71 1.13 11.63 -15.08
C TYR A 71 1.89 12.44 -16.13
N ASP A 72 1.32 13.57 -16.58
CA ASP A 72 1.91 14.40 -17.63
C ASP A 72 3.26 15.00 -17.24
N LEU A 73 3.44 15.30 -15.95
CA LEU A 73 4.72 15.82 -15.43
C LEU A 73 5.76 14.68 -15.35
N LEU A 74 5.36 13.53 -14.86
CA LEU A 74 6.26 12.38 -14.72
C LEU A 74 6.69 11.81 -16.09
N VAL A 75 5.84 11.88 -17.12
CA VAL A 75 6.20 11.47 -18.49
C VAL A 75 7.43 12.21 -18.99
N LEU A 76 7.55 13.50 -18.70
CA LEU A 76 8.68 14.32 -19.13
C LEU A 76 10.00 13.86 -18.49
N ARG A 77 9.94 13.32 -17.29
CA ARG A 77 11.12 12.90 -16.51
C ARG A 77 11.52 11.45 -16.73
N TYR A 78 10.55 10.53 -16.73
CA TYR A 78 10.80 9.09 -16.72
C TYR A 78 10.44 8.37 -18.03
N GLY A 79 9.82 9.08 -18.97
CA GLY A 79 9.35 8.52 -20.23
C GLY A 79 7.98 7.84 -20.14
N ARG A 80 7.29 7.81 -21.26
CA ARG A 80 5.93 7.27 -21.37
C ARG A 80 5.86 5.77 -21.09
N GLU A 81 6.76 4.99 -21.69
CA GLU A 81 6.74 3.53 -21.59
C GLU A 81 6.77 3.05 -20.12
N ARG A 82 7.70 3.59 -19.34
CA ARG A 82 7.86 3.22 -17.91
C ARG A 82 6.63 3.57 -17.08
N LEU A 83 6.00 4.70 -17.37
CA LEU A 83 4.79 5.13 -16.66
C LEU A 83 3.58 4.32 -17.07
N ASP A 84 3.43 3.99 -18.35
CA ASP A 84 2.33 3.17 -18.84
C ASP A 84 2.40 1.75 -18.25
N GLU A 85 3.58 1.12 -18.19
CA GLU A 85 3.77 -0.17 -17.51
C GLU A 85 3.37 -0.11 -16.04
N THR A 86 3.76 0.96 -15.35
CA THR A 86 3.42 1.14 -13.92
C THR A 86 1.93 1.37 -13.73
N LEU A 87 1.32 2.19 -14.57
CA LEU A 87 -0.12 2.48 -14.58
C LEU A 87 -0.94 1.21 -14.81
N GLU A 88 -0.57 0.39 -15.80
CA GLU A 88 -1.25 -0.86 -16.07
C GLU A 88 -1.12 -1.86 -14.90
N LEU A 89 0.05 -1.91 -14.25
CA LEU A 89 0.23 -2.72 -13.05
C LEU A 89 -0.68 -2.25 -11.90
N MET A 90 -0.79 -0.94 -11.69
CA MET A 90 -1.69 -0.38 -10.66
C MET A 90 -3.15 -0.70 -10.97
N LEU A 91 -3.58 -0.55 -12.22
CA LEU A 91 -4.93 -0.90 -12.67
C LEU A 91 -5.25 -2.38 -12.47
N GLU A 92 -4.32 -3.29 -12.84
CA GLU A 92 -4.49 -4.73 -12.63
C GLU A 92 -4.78 -5.06 -11.16
N VAL A 93 -4.07 -4.39 -10.25
CA VAL A 93 -4.23 -4.59 -8.80
C VAL A 93 -5.58 -4.04 -8.31
N ILE A 94 -5.92 -2.80 -8.67
CA ILE A 94 -7.14 -2.11 -8.24
C ILE A 94 -8.39 -2.84 -8.75
N LEU A 95 -8.34 -3.34 -9.99
CA LEU A 95 -9.46 -4.04 -10.64
C LEU A 95 -9.49 -5.55 -10.35
N SER A 96 -8.54 -6.08 -9.59
CA SER A 96 -8.48 -7.50 -9.25
C SER A 96 -9.74 -7.94 -8.51
N LYS A 97 -10.33 -9.05 -8.96
CA LYS A 97 -11.48 -9.69 -8.30
C LYS A 97 -11.10 -10.70 -7.22
N ARG A 98 -9.80 -10.95 -7.04
CA ARG A 98 -9.32 -11.92 -6.04
C ARG A 98 -9.54 -11.35 -4.63
N PRO A 99 -9.99 -12.15 -3.66
CA PRO A 99 -10.21 -11.67 -2.29
C PRO A 99 -8.90 -11.28 -1.60
N TYR A 100 -7.79 -11.90 -2.01
CA TYR A 100 -6.44 -11.61 -1.52
C TYR A 100 -5.49 -11.36 -2.67
N ILE A 101 -4.53 -10.47 -2.46
CA ILE A 101 -3.45 -10.14 -3.39
C ILE A 101 -2.13 -10.47 -2.71
N ARG A 102 -1.30 -11.27 -3.39
CA ARG A 102 0.01 -11.67 -2.87
C ARG A 102 1.06 -10.62 -3.16
N ILE A 103 1.69 -10.09 -2.09
CA ILE A 103 2.74 -9.08 -2.18
C ILE A 103 3.90 -9.49 -1.27
N ALA A 104 5.11 -9.57 -1.82
CA ALA A 104 6.33 -9.95 -1.11
C ALA A 104 6.25 -11.29 -0.35
N GLY A 105 5.37 -12.21 -0.80
CA GLY A 105 5.19 -13.52 -0.17
C GLY A 105 3.98 -13.62 0.74
N ASP A 106 3.42 -12.52 1.21
CA ASP A 106 2.25 -12.45 2.09
C ASP A 106 0.96 -12.18 1.31
N ASP A 107 -0.16 -12.67 1.83
CA ASP A 107 -1.49 -12.48 1.23
C ASP A 107 -2.23 -11.37 1.98
N PHE A 108 -2.48 -10.25 1.30
CA PHE A 108 -3.20 -9.09 1.84
C PHE A 108 -4.63 -9.02 1.33
N PRO A 109 -5.61 -8.64 2.15
CA PRO A 109 -6.98 -8.38 1.70
C PRO A 109 -7.00 -7.36 0.56
N ARG A 110 -7.76 -7.66 -0.50
CA ARG A 110 -7.88 -6.81 -1.70
C ARG A 110 -8.17 -5.35 -1.38
N GLU A 111 -9.10 -5.10 -0.47
CA GLU A 111 -9.52 -3.74 -0.11
C GLU A 111 -8.40 -2.90 0.51
N ILE A 112 -7.53 -3.53 1.30
CA ILE A 112 -6.36 -2.86 1.88
C ILE A 112 -5.37 -2.50 0.77
N VAL A 113 -5.10 -3.44 -0.14
CA VAL A 113 -4.20 -3.20 -1.26
C VAL A 113 -4.73 -2.10 -2.17
N LYS A 114 -6.00 -2.20 -2.59
CA LYS A 114 -6.68 -1.20 -3.41
C LYS A 114 -6.60 0.20 -2.78
N SER A 115 -6.92 0.31 -1.49
CA SER A 115 -6.84 1.59 -0.77
C SER A 115 -5.44 2.19 -0.75
N ARG A 116 -4.39 1.37 -0.62
CA ARG A 116 -3.00 1.84 -0.67
C ARG A 116 -2.60 2.31 -2.06
N PHE A 117 -2.96 1.55 -3.10
CA PHE A 117 -2.65 1.90 -4.49
C PHE A 117 -3.33 3.20 -4.93
N LEU A 118 -4.56 3.47 -4.47
CA LEU A 118 -5.26 4.72 -4.74
C LEU A 118 -4.68 5.94 -4.00
N LYS A 119 -3.78 5.74 -3.04
CA LYS A 119 -3.05 6.80 -2.32
C LYS A 119 -1.67 7.09 -2.89
N ILE A 120 -1.25 6.34 -3.89
CA ILE A 120 0.04 6.57 -4.55
C ILE A 120 -0.04 7.89 -5.31
N ASN A 121 0.95 8.75 -5.10
CA ASN A 121 1.11 10.04 -5.76
C ASN A 121 2.45 10.10 -6.52
N SER A 122 2.72 11.24 -7.16
CA SER A 122 3.95 11.50 -7.92
C SER A 122 5.22 11.24 -7.09
N GLY A 123 5.29 11.74 -5.86
CA GLY A 123 6.44 11.54 -4.98
C GLY A 123 6.71 10.07 -4.63
N HIS A 124 5.66 9.27 -4.45
CA HIS A 124 5.83 7.83 -4.23
C HIS A 124 6.40 7.12 -5.46
N LEU A 125 5.98 7.50 -6.67
CA LEU A 125 6.52 6.94 -7.91
C LEU A 125 7.99 7.35 -8.12
N GLU A 126 8.33 8.61 -7.89
CA GLU A 126 9.72 9.09 -7.95
C GLU A 126 10.60 8.28 -7.01
N TYR A 127 10.18 8.11 -5.75
CA TYR A 127 10.88 7.28 -4.77
C TYR A 127 11.08 5.84 -5.26
N VAL A 128 10.04 5.21 -5.79
CA VAL A 128 10.12 3.83 -6.31
C VAL A 128 11.09 3.75 -7.47
N PHE A 129 11.03 4.69 -8.41
CA PHE A 129 11.92 4.71 -9.57
C PHE A 129 13.37 4.96 -9.16
N ASP A 130 13.62 5.87 -8.24
CA ASP A 130 14.96 6.13 -7.71
C ASP A 130 15.55 4.88 -7.02
N CYS A 131 14.74 4.16 -6.24
CA CYS A 131 15.16 2.91 -5.61
C CYS A 131 15.49 1.82 -6.64
N ILE A 132 14.72 1.73 -7.73
CA ILE A 132 14.97 0.78 -8.80
C ILE A 132 16.26 1.13 -9.55
N ASP A 133 16.44 2.40 -9.88
CA ASP A 133 17.60 2.88 -10.64
C ASP A 133 18.91 2.76 -9.84
N LYS A 134 18.85 2.91 -8.52
CA LYS A 134 19.96 2.67 -7.59
C LYS A 134 20.22 1.18 -7.32
N ASN A 135 19.29 0.29 -7.69
CA ASN A 135 19.43 -1.13 -7.42
C ASN A 135 20.43 -1.80 -8.37
N THR A 136 21.52 -2.30 -7.81
CA THR A 136 22.57 -3.03 -8.55
C THR A 136 22.38 -4.54 -8.56
N THR A 137 21.38 -5.06 -7.83
CA THR A 137 21.10 -6.50 -7.76
C THR A 137 20.20 -6.97 -8.89
N LYS A 138 20.47 -8.18 -9.40
CA LYS A 138 19.63 -8.79 -10.45
C LYS A 138 18.23 -9.08 -9.90
N VAL A 139 17.21 -8.43 -10.45
CA VAL A 139 15.81 -8.69 -10.13
C VAL A 139 15.29 -9.84 -10.99
N GLY A 140 14.92 -10.96 -10.36
CA GLY A 140 14.41 -12.14 -11.07
C GLY A 140 12.96 -11.98 -11.57
N ASN A 141 12.13 -11.25 -10.83
CA ASN A 141 10.73 -10.97 -11.18
C ASN A 141 10.45 -9.48 -10.95
N ILE A 142 10.59 -8.70 -12.02
CA ILE A 142 10.42 -7.25 -11.97
C ILE A 142 8.99 -6.85 -11.62
N LYS A 143 7.97 -7.57 -12.09
CA LYS A 143 6.57 -7.28 -11.76
C LYS A 143 6.30 -7.43 -10.27
N ALA A 144 6.77 -8.53 -9.66
CA ALA A 144 6.60 -8.76 -8.22
C ALA A 144 7.38 -7.74 -7.39
N TYR A 145 8.56 -7.33 -7.85
CA TYR A 145 9.38 -6.31 -7.22
C TYR A 145 8.68 -4.94 -7.24
N LEU A 146 8.21 -4.50 -8.41
CA LEU A 146 7.44 -3.26 -8.58
C LEU A 146 6.19 -3.25 -7.72
N LEU A 147 5.43 -4.35 -7.71
CA LEU A 147 4.23 -4.48 -6.91
C LEU A 147 4.52 -4.28 -5.41
N ALA A 148 5.60 -4.90 -4.91
CA ALA A 148 6.02 -4.76 -3.52
C ALA A 148 6.53 -3.35 -3.21
N ALA A 149 7.30 -2.75 -4.10
CA ALA A 149 7.81 -1.39 -3.95
C ALA A 149 6.68 -0.36 -3.89
N LEU A 150 5.73 -0.42 -4.83
CA LEU A 150 4.55 0.45 -4.86
C LEU A 150 3.67 0.30 -3.62
N TYR A 151 3.43 -0.94 -3.18
CA TYR A 151 2.64 -1.21 -1.98
C TYR A 151 3.26 -0.62 -0.71
N ASN A 152 4.58 -0.65 -0.60
CA ASN A 152 5.31 -0.17 0.57
C ASN A 152 5.64 1.34 0.51
N ALA A 153 5.69 1.94 -0.67
CA ALA A 153 6.11 3.34 -0.86
C ALA A 153 5.41 4.32 0.09
N PRO A 154 4.07 4.30 0.27
CA PRO A 154 3.40 5.23 1.19
C PRO A 154 3.79 5.08 2.67
N ALA A 155 4.39 3.95 3.04
CA ALA A 155 4.80 3.68 4.43
C ALA A 155 6.31 3.88 4.67
N THR A 156 7.13 3.84 3.62
CA THR A 156 8.59 3.77 3.75
C THR A 156 9.33 4.99 3.22
N MET A 157 8.73 5.76 2.33
CA MET A 157 9.35 6.90 1.66
C MET A 157 9.97 7.90 2.64
N ASP A 158 9.22 8.35 3.65
CA ASP A 158 9.72 9.34 4.63
C ASP A 158 10.90 8.81 5.43
N SER A 159 10.85 7.52 5.82
CA SER A 159 11.93 6.88 6.57
C SER A 159 13.19 6.73 5.73
N TYR A 160 13.02 6.42 4.45
CA TYR A 160 14.12 6.30 3.50
C TYR A 160 14.87 7.63 3.34
N TYR A 161 14.15 8.71 3.03
CA TYR A 161 14.79 10.03 2.83
C TYR A 161 15.43 10.56 4.12
N ARG A 162 14.84 10.31 5.29
CA ARG A 162 15.50 10.63 6.57
C ARG A 162 16.82 9.88 6.75
N ALA A 163 16.83 8.60 6.40
CA ALA A 163 18.06 7.80 6.49
C ALA A 163 19.12 8.29 5.50
N GLU A 164 18.73 8.65 4.27
CA GLU A 164 19.62 9.18 3.24
C GLU A 164 20.22 10.53 3.69
N VAL A 165 19.41 11.47 4.17
CA VAL A 165 19.90 12.75 4.73
C VAL A 165 20.84 12.55 5.91
N ASN A 166 20.52 11.63 6.83
CA ASN A 166 21.40 11.34 7.96
C ASN A 166 22.73 10.73 7.51
N HIS A 167 22.72 9.86 6.51
CA HIS A 167 23.93 9.31 5.91
C HIS A 167 24.79 10.42 5.29
N ASP A 168 24.19 11.32 4.52
CA ASP A 168 24.92 12.39 3.82
C ASP A 168 25.48 13.45 4.79
N LEU A 169 24.79 13.70 5.91
CA LEU A 169 25.24 14.68 6.91
C LEU A 169 26.26 14.11 7.92
N TYR A 170 26.16 12.82 8.25
CA TYR A 170 26.89 12.21 9.37
C TYR A 170 27.63 10.91 8.97
N GLY A 171 27.47 10.42 7.75
CA GLY A 171 28.16 9.26 7.23
C GLY A 171 29.59 9.63 6.86
N CYS A 172 30.55 9.18 7.68
CA CYS A 172 31.97 9.21 7.37
C CYS A 172 32.38 7.91 6.71
#